data_a1d8f5435ff33a12cc14c4b0efd9e988
#
_entry.id   a1d8f5435ff33a12cc14c4b0efd9e988
#
_cell.length_a   1.000
_cell.length_b   1.000
_cell.length_c   1.000
_cell.angle_alpha   90.00
_cell.angle_beta   90.00
_cell.angle_gamma   90.00
#
_symmetry.space_group_name_H-M   'P 1'
#
loop_
_entity.id
_entity.type
_entity.pdbx_description
1 polymer ?
#
loop_
_entity_poly.entity_id
_entity_poly.type
_entity_poly.pdbx_seq_one_letter_code
_entity_poly.pdbx_strand_id
1 'polypeptide(L)'
;GMSMANISSLGLGSGVLNSDLVDQLVQAERAPTENRLTQKTEQTQALLSAYGKLRSAVTELRLPMRQLSAPDNLKAFSANSSNEGIGVSVDSTKASRGTYSVEVTSLAGAQALASRDVFADRDATSVGQGTLTLNVGDKTTNLTIDSSNDTLQGLANAINDSDAGVSAGVIDTGNGFQLVLSADETGTANAVSISVSGDTGGTDTDNQGLSRFAFNTGMDTDAGLQETIAASDAVMKINGVEVTRSTNSFENVIDGLTFDITETGSSTIKVQQDLGAVADRVQGFVDKFNSLQSTIDSLAGFNAEAGVGSLLTGDSTVRSIQNQLRQVLTRVVPGLENSSVRSLADVGITTNFETGGLEFDRARFEEQLKNNPDDVTALFAEQGRTTDSQVEFVRSGLNTEPGRYDINITQAATQGALSGAAFTAPLTIGAGNDELTFQVNGETSVSVQLTQQTYNTAQELADEIQAQLNANNALNASGSGVQVGIGSGGELTFTSS
;
A
#
# COMPACT_ATOMS: atom_id res chain seq x y z
N GLY A 1 -27.06 21.04 -8.56
CA GLY A 1 -27.46 20.28 -9.73
C GLY A 1 -27.91 18.87 -9.36
N MET A 2 -28.75 18.26 -10.18
CA MET A 2 -29.14 16.87 -9.99
C MET A 2 -28.04 15.95 -10.50
N SER A 3 -27.54 15.08 -9.65
CA SER A 3 -26.62 14.02 -10.02
C SER A 3 -27.38 12.69 -10.04
N MET A 4 -27.01 11.81 -10.97
CA MET A 4 -27.54 10.46 -11.03
C MET A 4 -26.43 9.47 -10.65
N ALA A 5 -26.75 8.55 -9.74
CA ALA A 5 -25.88 7.44 -9.42
C ALA A 5 -26.52 6.14 -9.89
N ASN A 6 -25.73 5.31 -10.55
CA ASN A 6 -26.11 3.95 -10.91
C ASN A 6 -25.32 2.97 -10.04
N ILE A 7 -26.02 2.05 -9.42
CA ILE A 7 -25.40 0.90 -8.78
C ILE A 7 -25.82 -0.32 -9.58
N SER A 8 -24.85 -0.94 -10.24
CA SER A 8 -25.08 -2.17 -10.99
C SER A 8 -24.07 -3.22 -10.55
N SER A 9 -24.52 -4.45 -10.47
CA SER A 9 -23.71 -5.55 -10.02
C SER A 9 -24.25 -6.85 -10.59
N LEU A 10 -23.39 -7.63 -11.16
CA LEU A 10 -23.71 -9.02 -11.43
C LEU A 10 -23.66 -9.81 -10.15
N GLY A 11 -24.21 -10.91 -10.20
CA GLY A 11 -24.11 -11.89 -9.21
C GLY A 11 -22.72 -12.25 -8.69
N LEU A 12 -21.63 -11.97 -9.36
CA LEU A 12 -20.28 -12.21 -8.82
C LEU A 12 -19.93 -11.31 -7.65
N GLY A 13 -20.34 -10.03 -7.72
CA GLY A 13 -20.14 -9.07 -6.63
C GLY A 13 -21.34 -8.91 -5.71
N SER A 14 -22.56 -9.25 -6.16
CA SER A 14 -23.82 -9.04 -5.42
C SER A 14 -24.33 -10.28 -4.69
N GLY A 15 -23.56 -11.34 -4.57
CA GLY A 15 -23.94 -12.55 -3.85
C GLY A 15 -24.48 -13.68 -4.73
N VAL A 16 -24.51 -13.54 -6.06
CA VAL A 16 -24.95 -14.63 -6.95
C VAL A 16 -23.80 -15.55 -7.34
N LEU A 17 -22.60 -15.00 -7.57
CA LEU A 17 -21.39 -15.78 -7.82
C LEU A 17 -20.21 -15.21 -7.03
N ASN A 18 -20.30 -15.20 -5.71
CA ASN A 18 -19.31 -14.71 -4.77
C ASN A 18 -18.98 -15.76 -3.71
N SER A 19 -18.21 -15.42 -2.68
CA SER A 19 -17.89 -16.34 -1.59
C SER A 19 -19.13 -16.83 -0.82
N ASP A 20 -20.19 -16.02 -0.75
CA ASP A 20 -21.46 -16.44 -0.10
C ASP A 20 -22.15 -17.53 -0.90
N LEU A 21 -22.14 -17.46 -2.24
CA LEU A 21 -22.63 -18.55 -3.07
C LEU A 21 -21.85 -19.84 -2.84
N VAL A 22 -20.52 -19.76 -2.78
CA VAL A 22 -19.68 -20.92 -2.47
C VAL A 22 -20.04 -21.50 -1.09
N ASP A 23 -20.25 -20.66 -0.08
CA ASP A 23 -20.64 -21.09 1.26
C ASP A 23 -22.02 -21.75 1.25
N GLN A 24 -23.00 -21.22 0.50
CA GLN A 24 -24.32 -21.81 0.31
C GLN A 24 -24.24 -23.17 -0.37
N LEU A 25 -23.40 -23.30 -1.42
CA LEU A 25 -23.21 -24.57 -2.11
C LEU A 25 -22.54 -25.61 -1.19
N VAL A 26 -21.58 -25.20 -0.38
CA VAL A 26 -20.94 -26.07 0.62
C VAL A 26 -21.94 -26.51 1.69
N GLN A 27 -22.81 -25.61 2.18
CA GLN A 27 -23.88 -25.96 3.13
C GLN A 27 -24.93 -26.88 2.53
N ALA A 28 -25.34 -26.64 1.29
CA ALA A 28 -26.28 -27.50 0.58
C ALA A 28 -25.73 -28.92 0.41
N GLU A 29 -24.42 -29.08 0.23
CA GLU A 29 -23.74 -30.37 0.16
C GLU A 29 -23.72 -31.09 1.51
N ARG A 30 -23.59 -30.38 2.63
CA ARG A 30 -23.47 -30.95 3.98
C ARG A 30 -24.72 -31.60 4.52
N ALA A 31 -25.87 -30.98 4.35
CA ALA A 31 -27.13 -31.42 4.98
C ALA A 31 -27.57 -32.84 4.61
N PRO A 32 -27.53 -33.26 3.33
CA PRO A 32 -27.86 -34.64 2.95
C PRO A 32 -26.88 -35.68 3.48
N THR A 33 -25.59 -35.31 3.64
CA THR A 33 -24.55 -36.21 4.15
C THR A 33 -24.83 -36.63 5.57
N GLU A 34 -25.20 -35.71 6.46
CA GLU A 34 -25.54 -36.02 7.86
C GLU A 34 -26.68 -37.00 7.98
N ASN A 35 -27.70 -36.88 7.12
CA ASN A 35 -28.87 -37.75 7.14
C ASN A 35 -28.59 -39.17 6.59
N ARG A 36 -27.55 -39.34 5.79
CA ARG A 36 -27.19 -40.63 5.16
C ARG A 36 -26.19 -41.45 5.97
N LEU A 37 -25.54 -40.86 6.96
CA LEU A 37 -24.53 -41.51 7.81
C LEU A 37 -25.08 -42.65 8.65
N THR A 38 -26.39 -42.82 8.78
CA THR A 38 -27.02 -43.89 9.56
C THR A 38 -27.25 -45.19 8.78
N GLN A 39 -26.89 -45.24 7.50
CA GLN A 39 -27.11 -46.41 6.67
C GLN A 39 -25.94 -47.40 6.63
N LYS A 40 -25.48 -47.94 5.59
CA LYS A 40 -24.43 -48.99 5.53
C LYS A 40 -23.02 -48.39 5.52
N THR A 41 -22.09 -48.91 6.34
CA THR A 41 -20.74 -48.34 6.55
C THR A 41 -19.91 -48.15 5.27
N GLU A 42 -19.86 -49.15 4.40
CA GLU A 42 -19.05 -49.04 3.14
C GLU A 42 -19.66 -48.05 2.15
N GLN A 43 -20.99 -48.07 1.99
CA GLN A 43 -21.68 -47.08 1.15
C GLN A 43 -21.55 -45.67 1.72
N THR A 44 -21.60 -45.55 3.04
CA THR A 44 -21.45 -44.26 3.74
C THR A 44 -20.08 -43.65 3.49
N GLN A 45 -19.01 -44.45 3.55
CA GLN A 45 -17.65 -43.96 3.28
C GLN A 45 -17.48 -43.55 1.81
N ALA A 46 -18.06 -44.30 0.86
CA ALA A 46 -18.02 -43.97 -0.55
C ALA A 46 -18.78 -42.64 -0.83
N LEU A 47 -19.97 -42.48 -0.23
CA LEU A 47 -20.76 -41.24 -0.34
C LEU A 47 -20.04 -40.07 0.30
N LEU A 48 -19.45 -40.27 1.47
CA LEU A 48 -18.71 -39.22 2.18
C LEU A 48 -17.52 -38.73 1.33
N SER A 49 -16.79 -39.68 0.71
CA SER A 49 -15.69 -39.33 -0.19
C SER A 49 -16.19 -38.58 -1.43
N ALA A 50 -17.33 -38.99 -2.02
CA ALA A 50 -17.92 -38.31 -3.16
C ALA A 50 -18.35 -36.86 -2.82
N TYR A 51 -19.03 -36.68 -1.70
CA TYR A 51 -19.38 -35.32 -1.22
C TYR A 51 -18.13 -34.50 -0.87
N GLY A 52 -17.08 -35.11 -0.32
CA GLY A 52 -15.81 -34.45 -0.07
C GLY A 52 -15.14 -33.94 -1.35
N LYS A 53 -15.16 -34.73 -2.43
CA LYS A 53 -14.65 -34.30 -3.75
C LYS A 53 -15.48 -33.16 -4.32
N LEU A 54 -16.80 -33.25 -4.22
CA LEU A 54 -17.71 -32.20 -4.67
C LEU A 54 -17.47 -30.90 -3.90
N ARG A 55 -17.35 -30.99 -2.58
CA ARG A 55 -17.06 -29.86 -1.70
C ARG A 55 -15.73 -29.19 -2.07
N SER A 56 -14.67 -29.98 -2.31
CA SER A 56 -13.37 -29.44 -2.73
C SER A 56 -13.48 -28.68 -4.03
N ALA A 57 -14.18 -29.23 -5.01
CA ALA A 57 -14.35 -28.60 -6.32
C ALA A 57 -15.15 -27.28 -6.22
N VAL A 58 -16.19 -27.24 -5.40
CA VAL A 58 -16.97 -26.02 -5.12
C VAL A 58 -16.11 -24.99 -4.41
N THR A 59 -15.34 -25.41 -3.42
CA THR A 59 -14.47 -24.52 -2.63
C THR A 59 -13.38 -23.89 -3.49
N GLU A 60 -12.85 -24.61 -4.47
CA GLU A 60 -11.84 -24.08 -5.40
C GLU A 60 -12.33 -22.92 -6.28
N LEU A 61 -13.64 -22.71 -6.40
CA LEU A 61 -14.20 -21.53 -7.06
C LEU A 61 -14.04 -20.27 -6.23
N ARG A 62 -13.79 -20.37 -4.92
CA ARG A 62 -13.79 -19.22 -4.00
C ARG A 62 -12.75 -18.17 -4.39
N LEU A 63 -11.51 -18.58 -4.68
CA LEU A 63 -10.44 -17.64 -5.02
C LEU A 63 -10.68 -16.93 -6.35
N PRO A 64 -10.93 -17.62 -7.49
CA PRO A 64 -11.20 -16.91 -8.73
C PRO A 64 -12.44 -16.03 -8.68
N MET A 65 -13.49 -16.44 -7.96
CA MET A 65 -14.69 -15.61 -7.77
C MET A 65 -14.39 -14.35 -6.96
N ARG A 66 -13.60 -14.48 -5.89
CA ARG A 66 -13.17 -13.34 -5.09
C ARG A 66 -12.32 -12.37 -5.91
N GLN A 67 -11.42 -12.88 -6.75
CA GLN A 67 -10.60 -12.06 -7.64
C GLN A 67 -11.45 -11.27 -8.63
N LEU A 68 -12.46 -11.90 -9.23
CA LEU A 68 -13.35 -11.25 -10.21
C LEU A 68 -14.37 -10.32 -9.56
N SER A 69 -14.71 -10.51 -8.28
CA SER A 69 -15.65 -9.65 -7.58
C SER A 69 -15.01 -8.36 -7.04
N ALA A 70 -13.69 -8.24 -7.09
CA ALA A 70 -12.98 -7.02 -6.71
C ALA A 70 -12.82 -6.10 -7.93
N PRO A 71 -13.43 -4.89 -7.96
CA PRO A 71 -13.40 -4.00 -9.12
C PRO A 71 -11.99 -3.67 -9.60
N ASP A 72 -11.04 -3.50 -8.68
CA ASP A 72 -9.65 -3.15 -8.99
C ASP A 72 -8.93 -4.25 -9.78
N ASN A 73 -9.33 -5.50 -9.64
CA ASN A 73 -8.77 -6.62 -10.40
C ASN A 73 -9.22 -6.63 -11.87
N LEU A 74 -10.24 -5.86 -12.21
CA LEU A 74 -10.75 -5.71 -13.57
C LEU A 74 -10.19 -4.46 -14.26
N LYS A 75 -9.35 -3.69 -13.55
CA LYS A 75 -8.70 -2.46 -14.02
C LYS A 75 -7.18 -2.64 -14.11
N ALA A 76 -6.70 -3.82 -14.47
CA ALA A 76 -5.28 -4.08 -14.54
C ALA A 76 -4.57 -3.18 -15.55
N PHE A 77 -3.42 -2.62 -15.14
CA PHE A 77 -2.53 -1.84 -15.99
C PHE A 77 -1.16 -2.50 -16.06
N SER A 78 -0.49 -2.30 -17.19
CA SER A 78 0.92 -2.66 -17.35
C SER A 78 1.71 -1.43 -17.81
N ALA A 79 2.98 -1.42 -17.48
CA ALA A 79 3.89 -0.39 -17.95
C ALA A 79 5.10 -1.03 -18.60
N ASN A 80 5.53 -0.46 -19.73
CA ASN A 80 6.72 -0.85 -20.44
C ASN A 80 7.72 0.28 -20.47
N SER A 81 8.98 -0.04 -20.18
CA SER A 81 10.12 0.86 -20.38
C SER A 81 10.92 0.41 -21.60
N SER A 82 11.27 1.35 -22.47
CA SER A 82 12.14 1.07 -23.63
C SER A 82 13.60 0.86 -23.26
N ASN A 83 13.97 1.09 -22.00
CA ASN A 83 15.31 0.92 -21.46
C ASN A 83 15.25 0.07 -20.20
N GLU A 84 15.92 -1.09 -20.20
CA GLU A 84 15.93 -2.01 -19.05
C GLU A 84 16.60 -1.42 -17.81
N GLY A 85 17.52 -0.46 -17.99
CA GLY A 85 18.16 0.27 -16.89
C GLY A 85 17.21 1.24 -16.17
N ILE A 86 16.03 1.50 -16.72
CA ILE A 86 14.98 2.32 -16.14
C ILE A 86 13.75 1.43 -16.00
N GLY A 87 13.67 0.70 -14.89
CA GLY A 87 12.56 -0.20 -14.60
C GLY A 87 11.33 0.57 -14.14
N VAL A 88 10.16 0.07 -14.46
CA VAL A 88 8.88 0.62 -14.02
C VAL A 88 7.97 -0.49 -13.51
N SER A 89 7.29 -0.23 -12.41
CA SER A 89 6.24 -1.10 -11.88
C SER A 89 4.95 -0.32 -11.67
N VAL A 90 3.83 -1.02 -11.68
CA VAL A 90 2.50 -0.42 -11.69
C VAL A 90 1.68 -0.92 -10.49
N ASP A 91 1.06 0.02 -9.80
CA ASP A 91 -0.08 -0.23 -8.92
C ASP A 91 -1.35 0.09 -9.70
N SER A 92 -2.05 -0.96 -10.16
CA SER A 92 -3.24 -0.82 -11.01
C SER A 92 -4.39 -0.08 -10.35
N THR A 93 -4.42 0.01 -9.01
CA THR A 93 -5.47 0.72 -8.27
C THR A 93 -5.36 2.23 -8.40
N LYS A 94 -4.17 2.74 -8.74
CA LYS A 94 -3.87 4.18 -8.81
C LYS A 94 -3.42 4.65 -10.19
N ALA A 95 -2.99 3.74 -11.05
CA ALA A 95 -2.42 4.08 -12.35
C ALA A 95 -3.48 4.54 -13.35
N SER A 96 -3.04 5.37 -14.29
CA SER A 96 -3.81 5.82 -15.44
C SER A 96 -3.00 5.62 -16.71
N ARG A 97 -3.68 5.50 -17.85
CA ARG A 97 -3.04 5.43 -19.16
C ARG A 97 -2.18 6.66 -19.40
N GLY A 98 -1.04 6.48 -20.01
CA GLY A 98 -0.17 7.58 -20.39
C GLY A 98 1.13 7.10 -21.01
N THR A 99 1.80 8.04 -21.69
CA THR A 99 3.14 7.84 -22.23
C THR A 99 4.03 8.94 -21.67
N TYR A 100 5.18 8.54 -21.13
CA TYR A 100 6.09 9.46 -20.45
C TYR A 100 7.47 9.34 -21.06
N SER A 101 8.12 10.48 -21.28
CA SER A 101 9.52 10.57 -21.65
C SER A 101 10.35 10.74 -20.39
N VAL A 102 11.23 9.81 -20.11
CA VAL A 102 12.04 9.79 -18.88
C VAL A 102 13.51 9.88 -19.25
N GLU A 103 14.23 10.76 -18.55
CA GLU A 103 15.67 10.91 -18.66
C GLU A 103 16.32 10.85 -17.28
N VAL A 104 17.17 9.86 -17.05
CA VAL A 104 17.95 9.74 -15.80
C VAL A 104 19.30 10.39 -16.04
N THR A 105 19.56 11.49 -15.34
CA THR A 105 20.80 12.27 -15.47
C THR A 105 21.83 11.94 -14.41
N SER A 106 21.41 11.42 -13.26
CA SER A 106 22.28 11.04 -12.14
C SER A 106 21.68 9.88 -11.38
N LEU A 107 22.54 9.00 -10.88
CA LEU A 107 22.16 7.92 -9.94
C LEU A 107 22.48 8.33 -8.51
N ALA A 108 21.66 7.87 -7.58
CA ALA A 108 21.98 7.98 -6.16
C ALA A 108 23.15 7.06 -5.83
N GLY A 109 24.06 7.56 -5.03
CA GLY A 109 25.23 6.83 -4.57
C GLY A 109 25.50 7.10 -3.10
N ALA A 110 26.03 6.09 -2.41
CA ALA A 110 26.46 6.22 -1.03
C ALA A 110 27.87 6.78 -0.94
N GLN A 111 28.12 7.64 0.05
CA GLN A 111 29.43 8.16 0.35
C GLN A 111 30.37 7.03 0.80
N ALA A 112 31.63 7.07 0.33
CA ALA A 112 32.70 6.24 0.84
C ALA A 112 33.89 7.10 1.26
N LEU A 113 34.43 6.75 2.41
CA LEU A 113 35.59 7.40 3.03
C LEU A 113 36.68 6.38 3.30
N ALA A 114 37.92 6.81 3.31
CA ALA A 114 39.07 5.96 3.66
C ALA A 114 40.07 6.76 4.51
N SER A 115 40.79 6.09 5.38
CA SER A 115 41.93 6.69 6.06
C SER A 115 43.01 7.06 5.03
N ARG A 116 43.69 8.20 5.26
CA ARG A 116 44.81 8.63 4.41
C ARG A 116 46.05 7.79 4.65
N ASP A 117 46.29 7.44 5.91
CA ASP A 117 47.43 6.66 6.34
C ASP A 117 47.19 5.16 6.15
N VAL A 118 48.28 4.45 5.84
CA VAL A 118 48.31 2.99 5.86
C VAL A 118 48.92 2.55 7.17
N PHE A 119 48.23 1.70 7.90
CA PHE A 119 48.66 1.24 9.22
C PHE A 119 49.35 -0.11 9.12
N ALA A 120 50.39 -0.32 9.94
CA ALA A 120 51.21 -1.53 9.88
C ALA A 120 50.47 -2.77 10.38
N ASP A 121 49.56 -2.62 11.35
CA ASP A 121 48.71 -3.68 11.88
C ASP A 121 47.31 -3.16 12.14
N ARG A 122 46.38 -4.10 12.38
CA ARG A 122 44.97 -3.77 12.64
C ARG A 122 44.49 -4.08 14.04
N ASP A 123 45.20 -4.91 14.80
CA ASP A 123 44.74 -5.48 16.07
C ASP A 123 45.60 -5.10 17.27
N ALA A 124 46.80 -4.58 17.08
CA ALA A 124 47.78 -4.45 18.14
C ALA A 124 48.09 -3.02 18.57
N THR A 125 48.22 -2.10 17.61
CA THR A 125 48.66 -0.72 17.87
C THR A 125 47.48 0.21 18.06
N SER A 126 47.52 1.05 19.11
CA SER A 126 46.56 2.11 19.32
C SER A 126 46.62 3.14 18.18
N VAL A 127 45.47 3.52 17.66
CA VAL A 127 45.34 4.57 16.65
C VAL A 127 44.86 5.90 17.22
N GLY A 128 44.69 5.95 18.54
CA GLY A 128 44.28 7.17 19.28
C GLY A 128 43.06 6.90 20.15
N GLN A 129 42.85 7.77 21.12
CA GLN A 129 41.74 7.74 22.07
C GLN A 129 41.07 9.10 22.12
N GLY A 130 39.78 9.10 22.41
CA GLY A 130 38.93 10.28 22.48
C GLY A 130 37.49 9.92 22.21
N THR A 131 36.71 10.88 21.78
CA THR A 131 35.31 10.69 21.41
C THR A 131 35.12 11.04 19.95
N LEU A 132 34.54 10.09 19.19
CA LEU A 132 34.06 10.31 17.84
C LEU A 132 32.57 10.67 17.87
N THR A 133 32.19 11.73 17.19
CA THR A 133 30.80 12.10 16.98
C THR A 133 30.48 11.96 15.49
N LEU A 134 29.57 11.01 15.17
CA LEU A 134 29.15 10.75 13.80
C LEU A 134 27.77 11.36 13.60
N ASN A 135 27.63 12.18 12.56
CA ASN A 135 26.35 12.74 12.12
C ASN A 135 26.01 12.21 10.74
N VAL A 136 24.88 11.51 10.64
CA VAL A 136 24.35 10.99 9.38
C VAL A 136 22.87 11.37 9.30
N GLY A 137 22.51 12.22 8.35
CA GLY A 137 21.17 12.80 8.32
C GLY A 137 20.87 13.55 9.59
N ASP A 138 19.79 13.20 10.25
CA ASP A 138 19.36 13.79 11.54
C ASP A 138 19.90 13.01 12.75
N LYS A 139 20.65 11.95 12.54
CA LYS A 139 21.14 11.08 13.60
C LYS A 139 22.55 11.47 14.04
N THR A 140 22.72 11.68 15.33
CA THR A 140 24.01 11.93 15.99
C THR A 140 24.36 10.76 16.88
N THR A 141 25.57 10.21 16.72
CA THR A 141 26.08 9.10 17.51
C THR A 141 27.43 9.46 18.08
N ASN A 142 27.61 9.29 19.41
CA ASN A 142 28.85 9.51 20.10
C ASN A 142 29.50 8.17 20.45
N LEU A 143 30.77 7.99 20.07
CA LEU A 143 31.55 6.79 20.36
C LEU A 143 32.75 7.17 21.24
N THR A 144 32.86 6.51 22.35
CA THR A 144 34.06 6.61 23.20
C THR A 144 35.10 5.59 22.73
N ILE A 145 36.27 6.09 22.36
CA ILE A 145 37.42 5.25 21.98
C ILE A 145 38.42 5.29 23.11
N ASP A 146 38.64 4.16 23.73
CA ASP A 146 39.53 3.98 24.89
C ASP A 146 40.42 2.74 24.66
N SER A 147 41.14 2.34 25.68
CA SER A 147 42.06 1.18 25.58
C SER A 147 41.40 -0.16 25.21
N SER A 148 40.07 -0.25 25.32
CA SER A 148 39.34 -1.47 24.96
C SER A 148 39.04 -1.60 23.46
N ASN A 149 39.10 -0.51 22.68
CA ASN A 149 38.71 -0.49 21.28
C ASN A 149 39.54 0.46 20.40
N ASP A 150 40.75 0.80 20.83
CA ASP A 150 41.60 1.81 20.17
C ASP A 150 42.51 1.29 19.07
N THR A 151 42.35 0.04 18.65
CA THR A 151 43.02 -0.48 17.43
C THR A 151 42.22 -0.14 16.18
N LEU A 152 42.82 -0.27 15.02
CA LEU A 152 42.12 -0.02 13.75
C LEU A 152 40.87 -0.90 13.61
N GLN A 153 41.00 -2.20 13.93
CA GLN A 153 39.87 -3.16 13.90
C GLN A 153 38.87 -2.85 15.01
N GLY A 154 39.34 -2.48 16.20
CA GLY A 154 38.49 -2.08 17.32
C GLY A 154 37.63 -0.87 17.00
N LEU A 155 38.21 0.10 16.31
CA LEU A 155 37.50 1.30 15.84
C LEU A 155 36.43 0.92 14.79
N ALA A 156 36.74 0.08 13.82
CA ALA A 156 35.77 -0.41 12.86
C ALA A 156 34.61 -1.14 13.53
N ASN A 157 34.89 -2.02 14.48
CA ASN A 157 33.88 -2.75 15.23
C ASN A 157 32.98 -1.80 16.06
N ALA A 158 33.58 -0.82 16.72
CA ALA A 158 32.82 0.17 17.49
C ALA A 158 31.85 0.97 16.63
N ILE A 159 32.25 1.35 15.43
CA ILE A 159 31.40 2.05 14.46
C ILE A 159 30.24 1.13 14.02
N ASN A 160 30.55 -0.11 13.66
CA ASN A 160 29.52 -1.08 13.22
C ASN A 160 28.50 -1.40 14.32
N ASP A 161 28.96 -1.53 15.56
CA ASP A 161 28.11 -1.87 16.69
C ASP A 161 27.21 -0.68 17.14
N SER A 162 27.55 0.53 16.73
CA SER A 162 26.85 1.75 17.15
C SER A 162 25.55 2.03 16.41
N ASP A 163 25.31 1.36 15.30
CA ASP A 163 24.17 1.63 14.41
C ASP A 163 24.05 3.12 14.01
N ALA A 164 25.20 3.70 13.63
CA ALA A 164 25.30 5.13 13.32
C ALA A 164 24.85 5.51 11.90
N GLY A 165 24.47 4.53 11.08
CA GLY A 165 24.14 4.75 9.67
C GLY A 165 25.37 4.66 8.74
N VAL A 166 26.48 4.14 9.27
CA VAL A 166 27.74 3.96 8.56
C VAL A 166 28.26 2.56 8.84
N SER A 167 28.81 1.91 7.83
CA SER A 167 29.49 0.63 7.96
C SER A 167 30.99 0.84 7.81
N ALA A 168 31.77 0.19 8.68
CA ALA A 168 33.22 0.28 8.69
C ALA A 168 33.88 -1.05 8.41
N GLY A 169 35.04 -1.01 7.79
CA GLY A 169 35.87 -2.18 7.53
C GLY A 169 37.33 -1.82 7.51
N VAL A 170 38.18 -2.85 7.57
CA VAL A 170 39.62 -2.72 7.45
C VAL A 170 40.05 -3.46 6.18
N ILE A 171 40.74 -2.74 5.28
CA ILE A 171 41.26 -3.33 4.05
C ILE A 171 42.75 -3.62 4.23
N ASP A 172 43.19 -4.82 3.90
CA ASP A 172 44.58 -5.17 3.70
C ASP A 172 44.96 -4.79 2.28
N THR A 173 45.80 -3.73 2.16
CA THR A 173 46.21 -3.20 0.86
C THR A 173 47.39 -3.94 0.24
N GLY A 174 47.95 -4.93 0.95
CA GLY A 174 49.23 -5.57 0.60
C GLY A 174 50.45 -4.80 1.11
N ASN A 175 50.31 -3.53 1.45
CA ASN A 175 51.35 -2.69 2.05
C ASN A 175 51.01 -2.21 3.46
N GLY A 176 49.92 -2.70 4.01
CA GLY A 176 49.40 -2.32 5.29
C GLY A 176 47.86 -2.27 5.28
N PHE A 177 47.29 -1.63 6.27
CA PHE A 177 45.85 -1.65 6.50
C PHE A 177 45.25 -0.22 6.49
N GLN A 178 44.07 -0.06 5.90
CA GLN A 178 43.32 1.17 5.89
C GLN A 178 41.92 0.93 6.44
N LEU A 179 41.42 1.91 7.19
CA LEU A 179 40.01 1.97 7.56
C LEU A 179 39.21 2.50 6.38
N VAL A 180 38.11 1.85 6.06
CA VAL A 180 37.14 2.29 5.07
C VAL A 180 35.78 2.43 5.73
N LEU A 181 35.03 3.44 5.34
CA LEU A 181 33.68 3.71 5.79
C LEU A 181 32.78 3.88 4.57
N SER A 182 31.55 3.38 4.68
CA SER A 182 30.51 3.62 3.68
C SER A 182 29.25 4.08 4.41
N ALA A 183 28.58 5.10 3.92
CA ALA A 183 27.23 5.39 4.34
C ALA A 183 26.31 4.20 3.98
N ASP A 184 25.44 3.81 4.88
CA ASP A 184 24.50 2.70 4.65
C ASP A 184 23.43 3.07 3.62
N GLU A 185 23.07 4.35 3.57
CA GLU A 185 22.06 4.89 2.69
C GLU A 185 22.68 5.80 1.63
N THR A 186 22.10 5.77 0.44
CA THR A 186 22.48 6.66 -0.67
C THR A 186 21.96 8.08 -0.45
N GLY A 187 22.50 9.01 -1.21
CA GLY A 187 22.04 10.38 -1.24
C GLY A 187 22.88 11.35 -0.43
N THR A 188 22.88 12.60 -0.86
CA THR A 188 23.68 13.68 -0.21
C THR A 188 23.24 13.97 1.21
N ALA A 189 21.95 13.77 1.52
CA ALA A 189 21.43 13.95 2.88
C ALA A 189 21.94 12.90 3.88
N ASN A 190 22.45 11.77 3.41
CA ASN A 190 23.00 10.68 4.21
C ASN A 190 24.52 10.65 4.24
N ALA A 191 25.19 11.69 3.74
CA ALA A 191 26.62 11.84 3.87
C ALA A 191 27.01 11.99 5.34
N VAL A 192 28.10 11.34 5.74
CA VAL A 192 28.55 11.35 7.13
C VAL A 192 29.46 12.55 7.39
N SER A 193 29.29 13.15 8.58
CA SER A 193 30.26 14.08 9.17
C SER A 193 30.75 13.47 10.46
N ILE A 194 32.07 13.48 10.66
CA ILE A 194 32.69 12.88 11.84
C ILE A 194 33.58 13.95 12.47
N SER A 195 33.33 14.25 13.73
CA SER A 195 34.17 15.13 14.54
C SER A 195 34.79 14.35 15.69
N VAL A 196 35.92 14.86 16.18
CA VAL A 196 36.67 14.27 17.27
C VAL A 196 36.75 15.30 18.39
N SER A 197 36.62 14.83 19.62
CA SER A 197 36.89 15.62 20.83
C SER A 197 37.76 14.84 21.79
N GLY A 198 38.64 15.56 22.53
CA GLY A 198 39.51 14.95 23.49
C GLY A 198 40.56 13.99 22.90
N ASP A 199 41.07 14.28 21.72
CA ASP A 199 42.10 13.47 21.07
C ASP A 199 43.40 13.50 21.88
N THR A 200 43.79 12.35 22.42
CA THR A 200 45.00 12.19 23.26
C THR A 200 46.28 12.09 22.43
N GLY A 201 46.18 11.84 21.13
CA GLY A 201 47.32 11.64 20.20
C GLY A 201 47.72 12.89 19.41
N GLY A 202 47.00 14.02 19.61
CA GLY A 202 47.23 15.25 18.89
C GLY A 202 46.14 16.26 19.19
N THR A 203 45.88 17.20 18.27
CA THR A 203 44.72 18.10 18.35
C THR A 203 43.50 17.46 17.71
N ASP A 204 42.30 18.01 17.93
CA ASP A 204 41.05 17.47 17.41
C ASP A 204 40.88 17.66 15.86
N THR A 205 41.81 18.36 15.21
CA THR A 205 41.72 18.74 13.80
C THR A 205 42.93 18.40 12.95
N ASP A 206 43.99 17.82 13.52
CA ASP A 206 45.23 17.46 12.81
C ASP A 206 45.18 16.01 12.24
N ASN A 207 46.25 15.62 11.52
CA ASN A 207 46.39 14.25 10.99
C ASN A 207 47.22 13.37 11.95
N GLN A 208 46.96 13.45 13.24
CA GLN A 208 47.59 12.64 14.30
C GLN A 208 46.51 12.11 15.25
N GLY A 209 46.77 10.98 15.89
CA GLY A 209 45.85 10.38 16.82
C GLY A 209 44.48 10.07 16.19
N LEU A 210 43.43 10.21 16.98
CA LEU A 210 42.09 9.86 16.59
C LEU A 210 41.51 10.79 15.51
N SER A 211 41.99 12.06 15.43
CA SER A 211 41.54 13.02 14.40
C SER A 211 41.82 12.56 12.96
N ARG A 212 42.72 11.61 12.78
CA ARG A 212 42.93 10.97 11.45
C ARG A 212 41.68 10.31 10.87
N PHE A 213 40.69 10.02 11.71
CA PHE A 213 39.42 9.39 11.36
C PHE A 213 38.23 10.36 11.40
N ALA A 214 38.49 11.63 11.55
CA ALA A 214 37.47 12.67 11.42
C ALA A 214 37.22 13.04 9.94
N PHE A 215 36.03 13.52 9.68
CA PHE A 215 35.65 14.04 8.36
C PHE A 215 34.63 15.15 8.54
N ASN A 216 35.10 16.40 8.55
CA ASN A 216 34.24 17.58 8.66
C ASN A 216 34.98 18.81 8.09
N THR A 217 34.24 19.91 7.97
CA THR A 217 34.80 21.17 7.41
C THR A 217 35.80 21.91 8.31
N GLY A 218 35.88 21.53 9.57
CA GLY A 218 36.79 22.14 10.56
C GLY A 218 38.19 21.52 10.61
N MET A 219 38.46 20.51 9.76
CA MET A 219 39.76 19.83 9.72
C MET A 219 40.85 20.69 9.10
N ASP A 220 42.10 20.46 9.54
CA ASP A 220 43.26 21.04 8.89
C ASP A 220 43.39 20.49 7.43
N THR A 221 44.11 21.23 6.62
CA THR A 221 44.32 20.80 5.19
C THR A 221 44.99 19.43 5.16
N ASP A 222 44.41 18.51 4.35
CA ASP A 222 44.90 17.13 4.17
C ASP A 222 44.90 16.29 5.46
N ALA A 223 44.10 16.69 6.47
CA ALA A 223 43.88 15.92 7.68
C ALA A 223 42.52 15.18 7.63
N GLY A 224 42.43 14.13 8.45
CA GLY A 224 41.24 13.31 8.54
C GLY A 224 41.10 12.28 7.43
N LEU A 225 39.89 11.73 7.30
CA LEU A 225 39.57 10.79 6.24
C LEU A 225 39.51 11.50 4.89
N GLN A 226 39.76 10.76 3.82
CA GLN A 226 39.54 11.22 2.45
C GLN A 226 38.24 10.61 1.89
N GLU A 227 37.51 11.44 1.16
CA GLU A 227 36.33 10.98 0.44
C GLU A 227 36.78 10.30 -0.88
N THR A 228 36.52 8.99 -0.97
CA THR A 228 36.84 8.20 -2.17
C THR A 228 35.68 8.14 -3.16
N ILE A 229 34.46 8.22 -2.65
CA ILE A 229 33.24 8.32 -3.44
C ILE A 229 32.33 9.35 -2.76
N ALA A 230 31.95 10.39 -3.49
CA ALA A 230 31.00 11.39 -3.00
C ALA A 230 29.58 10.82 -3.03
N ALA A 231 28.80 11.16 -2.00
CA ALA A 231 27.38 10.91 -2.03
C ALA A 231 26.72 11.65 -3.20
N SER A 232 25.75 11.03 -3.83
CA SER A 232 24.99 11.65 -4.91
C SER A 232 23.50 11.32 -4.79
N ASP A 233 22.68 12.21 -5.32
CA ASP A 233 21.23 12.00 -5.45
C ASP A 233 20.88 11.49 -6.83
N ALA A 234 19.81 10.72 -6.93
CA ALA A 234 19.23 10.36 -8.19
C ALA A 234 18.43 11.53 -8.75
N VAL A 235 18.64 11.83 -10.02
CA VAL A 235 17.95 12.91 -10.74
C VAL A 235 17.32 12.34 -11.99
N MET A 236 16.02 12.55 -12.14
CA MET A 236 15.23 12.11 -13.28
C MET A 236 14.41 13.27 -13.80
N LYS A 237 14.28 13.37 -15.12
CA LYS A 237 13.32 14.27 -15.76
C LYS A 237 12.19 13.45 -16.35
N ILE A 238 10.95 13.80 -16.01
CA ILE A 238 9.74 13.18 -16.56
C ILE A 238 9.03 14.24 -17.37
N ASN A 239 8.93 14.05 -18.67
CA ASN A 239 8.40 15.04 -19.62
C ASN A 239 9.04 16.42 -19.40
N GLY A 240 10.33 16.46 -19.12
CA GLY A 240 11.09 17.68 -18.88
C GLY A 240 11.03 18.23 -17.45
N VAL A 241 10.23 17.63 -16.55
CA VAL A 241 10.15 18.04 -15.14
C VAL A 241 11.17 17.27 -14.32
N GLU A 242 12.03 18.01 -13.64
CA GLU A 242 13.10 17.42 -12.83
C GLU A 242 12.58 16.95 -11.47
N VAL A 243 12.95 15.73 -11.10
CA VAL A 243 12.65 15.11 -9.82
C VAL A 243 13.92 14.55 -9.23
N THR A 244 14.17 14.83 -7.96
CA THR A 244 15.36 14.38 -7.22
C THR A 244 14.93 13.50 -6.06
N ARG A 245 15.64 12.39 -5.87
CA ARG A 245 15.45 11.45 -4.75
C ARG A 245 16.81 11.05 -4.17
N SER A 246 16.83 10.71 -2.91
CA SER A 246 18.03 10.20 -2.23
C SER A 246 18.35 8.74 -2.56
N THR A 247 17.42 8.02 -3.17
CA THR A 247 17.60 6.62 -3.59
C THR A 247 17.33 6.48 -5.09
N ASN A 248 17.66 5.32 -5.64
CA ASN A 248 17.38 4.99 -7.03
C ASN A 248 15.98 4.44 -7.27
N SER A 249 15.11 4.53 -6.27
CA SER A 249 13.70 4.21 -6.36
C SER A 249 12.87 5.49 -6.28
N PHE A 250 12.05 5.73 -7.31
CA PHE A 250 11.18 6.88 -7.42
C PHE A 250 9.73 6.43 -7.23
N GLU A 251 9.27 6.47 -5.99
CA GLU A 251 7.89 6.14 -5.64
C GLU A 251 7.00 7.38 -5.72
N ASN A 252 5.77 7.19 -6.17
CA ASN A 252 4.72 8.22 -6.16
C ASN A 252 5.07 9.54 -6.88
N VAL A 253 6.00 9.53 -7.81
CA VAL A 253 6.25 10.68 -8.69
C VAL A 253 5.09 10.88 -9.64
N ILE A 254 4.57 9.77 -10.16
CA ILE A 254 3.32 9.67 -10.90
C ILE A 254 2.48 8.63 -10.17
N ASP A 255 1.21 8.94 -9.96
CA ASP A 255 0.31 8.03 -9.23
C ASP A 255 0.30 6.63 -9.86
N GLY A 256 0.55 5.64 -9.04
CA GLY A 256 0.57 4.24 -9.41
C GLY A 256 1.84 3.75 -10.10
N LEU A 257 2.84 4.60 -10.29
CA LEU A 257 4.11 4.20 -10.91
C LEU A 257 5.27 4.29 -9.94
N THR A 258 6.12 3.28 -9.95
CA THR A 258 7.41 3.26 -9.27
C THR A 258 8.49 3.01 -10.29
N PHE A 259 9.53 3.84 -10.28
CA PHE A 259 10.69 3.69 -11.14
C PHE A 259 11.88 3.23 -10.33
N ASP A 260 12.53 2.17 -10.78
CA ASP A 260 13.78 1.66 -10.21
C ASP A 260 14.87 1.77 -11.27
N ILE A 261 15.85 2.61 -11.00
CA ILE A 261 16.90 2.94 -11.98
C ILE A 261 18.23 2.32 -11.61
N THR A 262 18.94 1.81 -12.60
CA THR A 262 20.27 1.21 -12.44
C THR A 262 21.33 1.89 -13.30
N GLU A 263 20.93 2.71 -14.27
CA GLU A 263 21.85 3.43 -15.15
C GLU A 263 21.24 4.75 -15.61
N THR A 264 22.12 5.67 -16.01
CA THR A 264 21.71 6.92 -16.65
C THR A 264 21.26 6.64 -18.08
N GLY A 265 20.46 7.52 -18.65
CA GLY A 265 19.97 7.40 -20.01
C GLY A 265 18.50 7.79 -20.11
N SER A 266 17.92 7.51 -21.27
CA SER A 266 16.56 7.88 -21.59
C SER A 266 15.69 6.65 -21.83
N SER A 267 14.41 6.79 -21.56
CA SER A 267 13.41 5.76 -21.82
C SER A 267 12.06 6.38 -22.16
N THR A 268 11.29 5.67 -22.95
CA THR A 268 9.85 5.94 -23.11
C THR A 268 9.08 4.94 -22.26
N ILE A 269 8.24 5.45 -21.37
CA ILE A 269 7.39 4.65 -20.48
C ILE A 269 5.98 4.70 -21.03
N LYS A 270 5.43 3.53 -21.33
CA LYS A 270 4.04 3.41 -21.81
C LYS A 270 3.22 2.66 -20.79
N VAL A 271 2.18 3.31 -20.25
CA VAL A 271 1.21 2.73 -19.32
C VAL A 271 -0.08 2.50 -20.07
N GLN A 272 -0.54 1.27 -20.08
CA GLN A 272 -1.77 0.87 -20.77
C GLN A 272 -2.52 -0.18 -19.99
N GLN A 273 -3.82 -0.31 -20.27
CA GLN A 273 -4.64 -1.36 -19.67
C GLN A 273 -4.13 -2.73 -20.10
N ASP A 274 -3.94 -3.62 -19.14
CA ASP A 274 -3.53 -4.99 -19.39
C ASP A 274 -4.75 -5.89 -19.54
N LEU A 275 -5.29 -5.94 -20.75
CA LEU A 275 -6.46 -6.76 -21.07
C LEU A 275 -6.18 -8.25 -20.86
N GLY A 276 -4.96 -8.69 -21.15
CA GLY A 276 -4.55 -10.08 -21.00
C GLY A 276 -4.54 -10.55 -19.55
N ALA A 277 -4.09 -9.73 -18.62
CA ALA A 277 -4.09 -10.06 -17.20
C ALA A 277 -5.51 -10.26 -16.67
N VAL A 278 -6.45 -9.42 -17.10
CA VAL A 278 -7.86 -9.57 -16.71
C VAL A 278 -8.48 -10.81 -17.34
N ALA A 279 -8.20 -11.06 -18.62
CA ALA A 279 -8.65 -12.27 -19.31
C ALA A 279 -8.11 -13.54 -18.65
N ASP A 280 -6.87 -13.53 -18.15
CA ASP A 280 -6.30 -14.65 -17.40
C ASP A 280 -7.07 -14.96 -16.11
N ARG A 281 -7.55 -13.94 -15.41
CA ARG A 281 -8.41 -14.13 -14.23
C ARG A 281 -9.75 -14.77 -14.58
N VAL A 282 -10.34 -14.34 -15.67
CA VAL A 282 -11.58 -14.97 -16.19
C VAL A 282 -11.33 -16.42 -16.61
N GLN A 283 -10.21 -16.69 -17.29
CA GLN A 283 -9.83 -18.04 -17.67
C GLN A 283 -9.67 -18.93 -16.43
N GLY A 284 -9.06 -18.41 -15.36
CA GLY A 284 -8.94 -19.13 -14.10
C GLY A 284 -10.29 -19.52 -13.50
N PHE A 285 -11.27 -18.63 -13.55
CA PHE A 285 -12.64 -18.94 -13.15
C PHE A 285 -13.27 -20.02 -14.04
N VAL A 286 -13.15 -19.88 -15.35
CA VAL A 286 -13.70 -20.86 -16.32
C VAL A 286 -13.07 -22.22 -16.10
N ASP A 287 -11.78 -22.32 -15.89
CA ASP A 287 -11.07 -23.57 -15.64
C ASP A 287 -11.56 -24.26 -14.37
N LYS A 288 -11.76 -23.51 -13.29
CA LYS A 288 -12.27 -24.07 -12.02
C LYS A 288 -13.75 -24.47 -12.13
N PHE A 289 -14.53 -23.70 -12.86
CA PHE A 289 -15.91 -24.08 -13.17
C PHE A 289 -15.96 -25.39 -13.96
N ASN A 290 -15.13 -25.54 -14.98
CA ASN A 290 -15.05 -26.74 -15.78
C ASN A 290 -14.55 -27.93 -14.95
N SER A 291 -13.65 -27.72 -14.01
CA SER A 291 -13.21 -28.76 -13.07
C SER A 291 -14.36 -29.20 -12.15
N LEU A 292 -15.19 -28.28 -11.68
CA LEU A 292 -16.39 -28.61 -10.91
C LEU A 292 -17.38 -29.39 -11.75
N GLN A 293 -17.64 -28.99 -13.00
CA GLN A 293 -18.54 -29.67 -13.91
C GLN A 293 -18.04 -31.09 -14.18
N SER A 294 -16.75 -31.28 -14.42
CA SER A 294 -16.14 -32.60 -14.62
C SER A 294 -16.28 -33.48 -13.37
N THR A 295 -16.09 -32.90 -12.17
CA THR A 295 -16.30 -33.60 -10.89
C THR A 295 -17.78 -34.05 -10.75
N ILE A 296 -18.72 -33.16 -11.05
CA ILE A 296 -20.15 -33.48 -11.03
C ILE A 296 -20.44 -34.62 -12.00
N ASP A 297 -19.93 -34.58 -13.22
CA ASP A 297 -20.15 -35.62 -14.24
C ASP A 297 -19.60 -36.99 -13.81
N SER A 298 -18.43 -37.00 -13.16
CA SER A 298 -17.84 -38.25 -12.68
C SER A 298 -18.58 -38.85 -11.47
N LEU A 299 -19.19 -38.00 -10.61
CA LEU A 299 -19.87 -38.44 -9.40
C LEU A 299 -21.37 -38.67 -9.58
N ALA A 300 -22.01 -37.98 -10.52
CA ALA A 300 -23.46 -37.97 -10.69
C ALA A 300 -23.92 -38.35 -12.10
N GLY A 301 -23.01 -38.45 -13.06
CA GLY A 301 -23.32 -38.81 -14.42
C GLY A 301 -23.66 -40.32 -14.56
N PHE A 302 -24.50 -40.63 -15.52
CA PHE A 302 -24.80 -42.01 -15.87
C PHE A 302 -23.73 -42.61 -16.78
N ASN A 303 -23.17 -43.77 -16.42
CA ASN A 303 -22.22 -44.49 -17.27
C ASN A 303 -23.00 -45.40 -18.25
N ALA A 304 -23.17 -44.93 -19.46
CA ALA A 304 -23.93 -45.64 -20.50
C ALA A 304 -23.29 -46.97 -20.92
N GLU A 305 -21.96 -47.09 -20.92
CA GLU A 305 -21.23 -48.30 -21.29
C GLU A 305 -21.41 -49.40 -20.24
N ALA A 306 -21.37 -49.04 -18.96
CA ALA A 306 -21.53 -49.97 -17.86
C ALA A 306 -23.02 -50.19 -17.47
N GLY A 307 -23.92 -49.34 -17.93
CA GLY A 307 -25.34 -49.38 -17.54
C GLY A 307 -25.58 -49.06 -16.06
N VAL A 308 -24.61 -48.44 -15.40
CA VAL A 308 -24.63 -48.16 -13.97
C VAL A 308 -24.53 -46.66 -13.73
N GLY A 309 -25.37 -46.14 -12.84
CA GLY A 309 -25.27 -44.76 -12.38
C GLY A 309 -24.07 -44.56 -11.44
N SER A 310 -23.53 -43.33 -11.40
CA SER A 310 -22.52 -42.92 -10.44
C SER A 310 -23.12 -42.77 -9.03
N LEU A 311 -22.27 -42.63 -8.01
CA LEU A 311 -22.67 -42.58 -6.61
C LEU A 311 -23.72 -41.51 -6.29
N LEU A 312 -23.68 -40.38 -6.96
CA LEU A 312 -24.56 -39.23 -6.72
C LEU A 312 -25.61 -39.06 -7.85
N THR A 313 -25.83 -40.06 -8.70
CA THR A 313 -26.86 -39.99 -9.73
C THR A 313 -28.24 -39.74 -9.13
N GLY A 314 -28.90 -38.68 -9.61
CA GLY A 314 -30.21 -38.29 -9.10
C GLY A 314 -30.18 -37.58 -7.75
N ASP A 315 -29.00 -37.24 -7.22
CA ASP A 315 -28.85 -36.53 -5.95
C ASP A 315 -29.42 -35.12 -6.02
N SER A 316 -30.25 -34.77 -5.04
CA SER A 316 -30.90 -33.45 -4.98
C SER A 316 -29.93 -32.30 -4.75
N THR A 317 -28.84 -32.51 -3.99
CA THR A 317 -27.80 -31.54 -3.76
C THR A 317 -27.07 -31.19 -5.05
N VAL A 318 -26.68 -32.17 -5.83
CA VAL A 318 -26.03 -31.97 -7.11
C VAL A 318 -26.95 -31.21 -8.07
N ARG A 319 -28.24 -31.57 -8.13
CA ARG A 319 -29.21 -30.82 -8.94
C ARG A 319 -29.35 -29.36 -8.52
N SER A 320 -29.40 -29.13 -7.22
CA SER A 320 -29.46 -27.76 -6.68
C SER A 320 -28.25 -26.94 -7.09
N ILE A 321 -27.04 -27.49 -6.97
CA ILE A 321 -25.80 -26.85 -7.41
C ILE A 321 -25.84 -26.53 -8.91
N GLN A 322 -26.20 -27.49 -9.73
CA GLN A 322 -26.29 -27.29 -11.18
C GLN A 322 -27.28 -26.19 -11.56
N ASN A 323 -28.46 -26.18 -10.91
CA ASN A 323 -29.48 -25.17 -11.19
C ASN A 323 -29.02 -23.77 -10.79
N GLN A 324 -28.38 -23.64 -9.65
CA GLN A 324 -27.83 -22.35 -9.18
C GLN A 324 -26.77 -21.83 -10.16
N LEU A 325 -25.88 -22.70 -10.61
CA LEU A 325 -24.84 -22.32 -11.58
C LEU A 325 -25.42 -21.90 -12.92
N ARG A 326 -26.43 -22.58 -13.41
CA ARG A 326 -27.11 -22.20 -14.68
C ARG A 326 -27.80 -20.84 -14.58
N GLN A 327 -28.45 -20.56 -13.47
CA GLN A 327 -29.12 -19.28 -13.26
C GLN A 327 -28.15 -18.12 -13.32
N VAL A 328 -26.97 -18.28 -12.73
CA VAL A 328 -25.91 -17.27 -12.76
C VAL A 328 -25.43 -16.99 -14.19
N LEU A 329 -25.25 -18.03 -14.99
CA LEU A 329 -24.71 -17.89 -16.34
C LEU A 329 -25.64 -17.20 -17.32
N THR A 330 -26.95 -17.29 -17.10
CA THR A 330 -27.96 -16.75 -18.01
C THR A 330 -28.62 -15.47 -17.55
N ARG A 331 -28.32 -15.04 -16.35
CA ARG A 331 -28.95 -13.87 -15.74
C ARG A 331 -28.52 -12.57 -16.43
N VAL A 332 -29.50 -11.72 -16.73
CA VAL A 332 -29.26 -10.32 -17.09
C VAL A 332 -28.99 -9.53 -15.81
N VAL A 333 -27.89 -8.78 -15.80
CA VAL A 333 -27.47 -8.04 -14.60
C VAL A 333 -28.34 -6.82 -14.38
N PRO A 334 -28.89 -6.63 -13.17
CA PRO A 334 -29.61 -5.40 -12.84
C PRO A 334 -28.73 -4.16 -13.06
N GLY A 335 -29.26 -3.18 -13.77
CA GLY A 335 -28.57 -1.97 -14.16
C GLY A 335 -27.89 -2.01 -15.51
N LEU A 336 -27.78 -3.18 -16.15
CA LEU A 336 -27.19 -3.35 -17.48
C LEU A 336 -28.21 -3.70 -18.57
N GLU A 337 -29.49 -3.59 -18.30
CA GLU A 337 -30.57 -4.00 -19.22
C GLU A 337 -30.49 -3.33 -20.58
N ASN A 338 -30.01 -2.10 -20.64
CA ASN A 338 -29.86 -1.33 -21.87
C ASN A 338 -28.42 -1.30 -22.42
N SER A 339 -27.50 -2.01 -21.78
CA SER A 339 -26.11 -2.12 -22.23
C SER A 339 -25.95 -3.18 -23.32
N SER A 340 -24.89 -3.06 -24.11
CA SER A 340 -24.43 -4.14 -24.99
C SER A 340 -23.81 -5.30 -24.20
N VAL A 341 -23.47 -5.07 -22.94
CA VAL A 341 -22.91 -6.06 -22.01
C VAL A 341 -23.91 -6.26 -20.88
N ARG A 342 -24.74 -7.30 -20.98
CA ARG A 342 -25.84 -7.57 -20.04
C ARG A 342 -25.65 -8.84 -19.24
N SER A 343 -24.92 -9.82 -19.78
CA SER A 343 -24.70 -11.12 -19.17
C SER A 343 -23.31 -11.63 -19.50
N LEU A 344 -22.92 -12.75 -18.90
CA LEU A 344 -21.62 -13.37 -19.15
C LEU A 344 -21.44 -13.78 -20.61
N ALA A 345 -22.52 -14.18 -21.31
CA ALA A 345 -22.45 -14.52 -22.71
C ALA A 345 -21.99 -13.36 -23.60
N ASP A 346 -22.36 -12.13 -23.25
CA ASP A 346 -21.99 -10.94 -24.02
C ASP A 346 -20.47 -10.65 -23.95
N VAL A 347 -19.77 -11.20 -22.96
CA VAL A 347 -18.31 -11.09 -22.81
C VAL A 347 -17.57 -12.38 -23.17
N GLY A 348 -18.20 -13.27 -23.90
CA GLY A 348 -17.55 -14.48 -24.41
C GLY A 348 -17.52 -15.67 -23.47
N ILE A 349 -18.25 -15.64 -22.35
CA ILE A 349 -18.40 -16.80 -21.45
C ILE A 349 -19.73 -17.48 -21.77
N THR A 350 -19.66 -18.60 -22.48
CA THR A 350 -20.84 -19.32 -22.96
C THR A 350 -20.85 -20.76 -22.48
N THR A 351 -22.03 -21.36 -22.44
CA THR A 351 -22.19 -22.74 -22.03
C THR A 351 -22.03 -23.68 -23.22
N ASN A 352 -21.21 -24.72 -23.06
CA ASN A 352 -21.18 -25.84 -23.97
C ASN A 352 -22.29 -26.81 -23.57
N PHE A 353 -23.33 -26.95 -24.42
CA PHE A 353 -24.48 -27.76 -24.11
C PHE A 353 -24.19 -29.26 -24.13
N GLU A 354 -23.12 -29.70 -24.80
CA GLU A 354 -22.75 -31.13 -24.84
C GLU A 354 -22.05 -31.56 -23.54
N THR A 355 -21.19 -30.71 -22.97
CA THR A 355 -20.40 -31.03 -21.79
C THR A 355 -20.93 -30.42 -20.51
N GLY A 356 -21.80 -29.39 -20.60
CA GLY A 356 -22.25 -28.61 -19.47
C GLY A 356 -21.20 -27.63 -18.94
N GLY A 357 -20.00 -27.63 -19.52
CA GLY A 357 -18.92 -26.73 -19.14
C GLY A 357 -19.05 -25.37 -19.81
N LEU A 358 -18.10 -24.50 -19.51
CA LEU A 358 -17.99 -23.16 -20.08
C LEU A 358 -16.94 -23.11 -21.18
N GLU A 359 -17.25 -22.33 -22.20
CA GLU A 359 -16.30 -21.92 -23.23
C GLU A 359 -16.00 -20.44 -23.04
N PHE A 360 -14.74 -20.05 -23.20
CA PHE A 360 -14.30 -18.69 -23.08
C PHE A 360 -13.71 -18.17 -24.39
N ASP A 361 -14.38 -17.21 -25.00
CA ASP A 361 -13.88 -16.46 -26.16
C ASP A 361 -13.07 -15.25 -25.60
N ARG A 362 -11.77 -15.45 -25.46
CA ARG A 362 -10.85 -14.47 -24.90
C ARG A 362 -10.81 -13.19 -25.73
N ALA A 363 -10.80 -13.30 -27.04
CA ALA A 363 -10.74 -12.14 -27.94
C ALA A 363 -11.98 -11.25 -27.76
N ARG A 364 -13.16 -11.85 -27.66
CA ARG A 364 -14.41 -11.13 -27.43
C ARG A 364 -14.41 -10.45 -26.06
N PHE A 365 -13.93 -11.12 -25.03
CA PHE A 365 -13.80 -10.55 -23.70
C PHE A 365 -12.89 -9.31 -23.69
N GLU A 366 -11.70 -9.42 -24.28
CA GLU A 366 -10.74 -8.32 -24.36
C GLU A 366 -11.30 -7.13 -25.15
N GLU A 367 -12.02 -7.39 -26.24
CA GLU A 367 -12.70 -6.35 -27.01
C GLU A 367 -13.76 -5.63 -26.19
N GLN A 368 -14.59 -6.36 -25.48
CA GLN A 368 -15.63 -5.76 -24.63
C GLN A 368 -15.03 -5.01 -23.45
N LEU A 369 -13.99 -5.53 -22.82
CA LEU A 369 -13.30 -4.84 -21.73
C LEU A 369 -12.65 -3.54 -22.18
N LYS A 370 -12.10 -3.52 -23.41
CA LYS A 370 -11.51 -2.31 -24.01
C LYS A 370 -12.56 -1.25 -24.30
N ASN A 371 -13.69 -1.64 -24.87
CA ASN A 371 -14.73 -0.74 -25.38
C ASN A 371 -15.74 -0.33 -24.29
N ASN A 372 -16.04 -1.23 -23.35
CA ASN A 372 -17.05 -1.06 -22.30
C ASN A 372 -16.51 -1.47 -20.92
N PRO A 373 -15.42 -0.84 -20.43
CA PRO A 373 -14.73 -1.30 -19.21
C PRO A 373 -15.63 -1.25 -17.97
N ASP A 374 -16.46 -0.22 -17.84
CA ASP A 374 -17.32 -0.08 -16.67
C ASP A 374 -18.45 -1.12 -16.65
N ASP A 375 -19.06 -1.39 -17.81
CA ASP A 375 -20.12 -2.36 -17.92
C ASP A 375 -19.59 -3.79 -17.72
N VAL A 376 -18.40 -4.09 -18.24
CA VAL A 376 -17.74 -5.39 -18.00
C VAL A 376 -17.41 -5.54 -16.52
N THR A 377 -16.90 -4.50 -15.88
CA THR A 377 -16.64 -4.53 -14.44
C THR A 377 -17.92 -4.78 -13.65
N ALA A 378 -19.03 -4.16 -14.02
CA ALA A 378 -20.32 -4.33 -13.38
C ALA A 378 -20.91 -5.75 -13.52
N LEU A 379 -20.50 -6.53 -14.55
CA LEU A 379 -20.86 -7.93 -14.64
C LEU A 379 -20.31 -8.78 -13.50
N PHE A 380 -19.13 -8.46 -13.02
CA PHE A 380 -18.38 -9.29 -12.06
C PHE A 380 -18.35 -8.72 -10.66
N ALA A 381 -18.32 -7.40 -10.54
CA ALA A 381 -18.14 -6.71 -9.28
C ALA A 381 -19.21 -5.63 -9.07
N GLU A 382 -19.46 -5.30 -7.81
CA GLU A 382 -20.28 -4.15 -7.47
C GLU A 382 -19.63 -2.87 -7.98
N GLN A 383 -20.40 -2.05 -8.67
CA GLN A 383 -19.92 -0.81 -9.22
C GLN A 383 -20.97 0.29 -9.08
N GLY A 384 -20.54 1.42 -8.53
CA GLY A 384 -21.30 2.64 -8.54
C GLY A 384 -20.72 3.61 -9.59
N ARG A 385 -21.60 4.25 -10.35
CA ARG A 385 -21.25 5.26 -11.34
C ARG A 385 -22.04 6.52 -11.08
N THR A 386 -21.38 7.67 -11.26
CA THR A 386 -22.01 8.97 -11.09
C THR A 386 -21.88 9.78 -12.37
N THR A 387 -22.87 10.66 -12.61
CA THR A 387 -22.83 11.59 -13.73
C THR A 387 -22.16 12.92 -13.38
N ASP A 388 -21.87 13.14 -12.08
CA ASP A 388 -21.22 14.34 -11.56
C ASP A 388 -19.96 13.96 -10.80
N SER A 389 -18.82 14.54 -11.18
CA SER A 389 -17.52 14.28 -10.54
C SER A 389 -17.45 14.71 -9.06
N GLN A 390 -18.38 15.53 -8.60
CA GLN A 390 -18.48 15.95 -7.20
C GLN A 390 -19.19 14.91 -6.33
N VAL A 391 -19.76 13.88 -6.94
CA VAL A 391 -20.39 12.77 -6.25
C VAL A 391 -19.56 11.51 -6.49
N GLU A 392 -19.07 10.90 -5.42
CA GLU A 392 -18.24 9.70 -5.47
C GLU A 392 -18.99 8.50 -4.88
N PHE A 393 -18.97 7.40 -5.60
CA PHE A 393 -19.44 6.13 -5.05
C PHE A 393 -18.35 5.54 -4.14
N VAL A 394 -18.71 5.25 -2.87
CA VAL A 394 -17.76 4.70 -1.89
C VAL A 394 -17.86 3.19 -1.83
N ARG A 395 -19.06 2.67 -1.58
CA ARG A 395 -19.33 1.22 -1.50
C ARG A 395 -20.83 0.96 -1.43
N SER A 396 -21.24 -0.30 -1.74
CA SER A 396 -22.58 -0.78 -1.42
C SER A 396 -22.62 -1.52 -0.09
N GLY A 397 -23.77 -1.51 0.55
CA GLY A 397 -24.03 -2.34 1.72
C GLY A 397 -24.73 -3.65 1.36
N LEU A 398 -24.95 -4.52 2.36
CA LEU A 398 -25.60 -5.81 2.17
C LEU A 398 -27.04 -5.70 1.65
N ASN A 399 -27.71 -4.61 1.95
CA ASN A 399 -29.12 -4.38 1.56
C ASN A 399 -29.24 -3.36 0.43
N THR A 400 -28.14 -2.96 -0.19
CA THR A 400 -28.16 -2.04 -1.32
C THR A 400 -28.77 -2.74 -2.54
N GLU A 401 -29.84 -2.17 -3.08
CA GLU A 401 -30.47 -2.68 -4.29
C GLU A 401 -29.83 -2.04 -5.52
N PRO A 402 -29.46 -2.83 -6.55
CA PRO A 402 -28.99 -2.29 -7.82
C PRO A 402 -30.07 -1.41 -8.46
N GLY A 403 -29.68 -0.30 -9.01
CA GLY A 403 -30.63 0.62 -9.65
C GLY A 403 -30.02 1.96 -9.96
N ARG A 404 -30.87 2.83 -10.47
CA ARG A 404 -30.54 4.22 -10.79
C ARG A 404 -31.21 5.11 -9.76
N TYR A 405 -30.43 6.00 -9.16
CA TYR A 405 -30.89 6.88 -8.11
C TYR A 405 -30.61 8.33 -8.50
N ASP A 406 -31.62 9.19 -8.40
CA ASP A 406 -31.45 10.62 -8.57
C ASP A 406 -30.96 11.23 -7.26
N ILE A 407 -29.87 11.98 -7.33
CA ILE A 407 -29.28 12.64 -6.17
C ILE A 407 -29.36 14.14 -6.36
N ASN A 408 -29.95 14.83 -5.39
CA ASN A 408 -29.98 16.27 -5.30
C ASN A 408 -29.33 16.73 -4.00
N ILE A 409 -28.16 17.35 -4.11
CA ILE A 409 -27.43 17.87 -2.96
C ILE A 409 -27.96 19.28 -2.67
N THR A 410 -28.73 19.41 -1.60
CA THR A 410 -29.34 20.68 -1.20
C THR A 410 -28.41 21.51 -0.32
N GLN A 411 -27.49 20.88 0.39
CA GLN A 411 -26.52 21.54 1.24
C GLN A 411 -25.28 20.68 1.38
N ALA A 412 -24.12 21.23 1.00
CA ALA A 412 -22.83 20.59 1.23
C ALA A 412 -22.42 20.75 2.69
N ALA A 413 -21.66 19.77 3.21
CA ALA A 413 -21.13 19.86 4.55
C ALA A 413 -20.12 21.01 4.65
N THR A 414 -20.21 21.76 5.73
CA THR A 414 -19.25 22.82 6.07
C THR A 414 -18.68 22.56 7.44
N GLN A 415 -17.48 23.05 7.69
CA GLN A 415 -16.89 22.96 9.01
C GLN A 415 -17.64 23.83 10.00
N GLY A 416 -17.90 23.28 11.18
CA GLY A 416 -18.42 24.07 12.29
C GLY A 416 -17.39 25.12 12.73
N ALA A 417 -17.86 26.34 12.93
CA ALA A 417 -17.00 27.43 13.33
C ALA A 417 -17.68 28.28 14.40
N LEU A 418 -16.89 28.76 15.36
CA LEU A 418 -17.32 29.64 16.42
C LEU A 418 -16.28 30.74 16.62
N SER A 419 -16.73 31.97 16.72
CA SER A 419 -15.87 33.13 17.03
C SER A 419 -16.26 33.72 18.37
N GLY A 420 -15.26 34.00 19.21
CA GLY A 420 -15.45 34.73 20.46
C GLY A 420 -15.46 36.22 20.28
N ALA A 421 -15.55 36.96 21.40
CA ALA A 421 -15.34 38.39 21.41
C ALA A 421 -13.85 38.71 21.25
N ALA A 422 -13.53 39.96 20.89
CA ALA A 422 -12.15 40.43 20.79
C ALA A 422 -11.40 40.24 22.11
N PHE A 423 -10.17 39.70 22.00
CA PHE A 423 -9.29 39.51 23.15
C PHE A 423 -8.80 40.84 23.71
N THR A 424 -8.90 41.00 25.01
CA THR A 424 -8.33 42.17 25.70
C THR A 424 -7.14 41.72 26.56
N ALA A 425 -5.94 42.22 26.21
CA ALA A 425 -4.71 41.90 26.91
C ALA A 425 -4.45 42.89 28.06
N PRO A 426 -3.82 42.45 29.17
CA PRO A 426 -3.52 41.07 29.52
C PRO A 426 -4.76 40.33 30.08
N LEU A 427 -4.80 39.02 29.95
CA LEU A 427 -5.84 38.17 30.53
C LEU A 427 -5.20 37.25 31.57
N THR A 428 -5.67 37.31 32.80
CA THR A 428 -5.19 36.43 33.88
C THR A 428 -6.17 35.26 34.03
N ILE A 429 -5.66 34.06 33.86
CA ILE A 429 -6.39 32.81 34.10
C ILE A 429 -6.04 32.28 35.47
N GLY A 430 -7.06 32.13 36.31
CA GLY A 430 -6.94 31.57 37.65
C GLY A 430 -7.95 30.42 37.84
N ALA A 431 -8.12 30.00 39.10
CA ALA A 431 -9.00 28.85 39.40
C ALA A 431 -10.48 29.06 39.02
N GLY A 432 -10.92 30.33 38.88
CA GLY A 432 -12.31 30.66 38.56
C GLY A 432 -12.65 30.70 37.08
N ASN A 433 -11.64 30.71 36.19
CA ASN A 433 -11.86 30.86 34.74
C ASN A 433 -10.93 30.01 33.89
N ASP A 434 -10.40 28.90 34.39
CA ASP A 434 -9.43 28.06 33.73
C ASP A 434 -10.04 26.87 33.00
N GLU A 435 -11.36 26.67 33.07
CA GLU A 435 -12.04 25.55 32.45
C GLU A 435 -12.87 26.03 31.26
N LEU A 436 -12.65 25.36 30.09
CA LEU A 436 -13.44 25.52 28.89
C LEU A 436 -14.13 24.22 28.56
N THR A 437 -15.44 24.30 28.31
CA THR A 437 -16.26 23.16 27.86
C THR A 437 -16.97 23.52 26.59
N PHE A 438 -16.96 22.60 25.64
CA PHE A 438 -17.74 22.73 24.42
C PHE A 438 -18.16 21.37 23.89
N GLN A 439 -19.09 21.41 22.96
CA GLN A 439 -19.56 20.25 22.24
C GLN A 439 -19.03 20.31 20.82
N VAL A 440 -18.40 19.23 20.37
CA VAL A 440 -17.81 19.14 19.04
C VAL A 440 -18.64 18.17 18.19
N ASN A 441 -19.02 18.61 17.00
CA ASN A 441 -19.82 17.84 16.04
C ASN A 441 -21.15 17.31 16.62
N GLY A 442 -21.72 18.03 17.58
CA GLY A 442 -23.02 17.73 18.16
C GLY A 442 -23.06 16.60 19.18
N GLU A 443 -22.00 15.80 19.32
CA GLU A 443 -22.02 14.59 20.15
C GLU A 443 -20.93 14.52 21.19
N THR A 444 -19.71 15.01 20.88
CA THR A 444 -18.56 14.89 21.75
C THR A 444 -18.47 16.08 22.70
N SER A 445 -18.63 15.81 24.00
CA SER A 445 -18.37 16.82 25.05
C SER A 445 -16.87 16.89 25.35
N VAL A 446 -16.31 18.08 25.27
CA VAL A 446 -14.88 18.35 25.49
C VAL A 446 -14.74 19.34 26.64
N SER A 447 -13.93 18.98 27.64
CA SER A 447 -13.56 19.86 28.74
C SER A 447 -12.05 19.94 28.81
N VAL A 448 -11.51 21.15 28.77
CA VAL A 448 -10.08 21.41 28.90
C VAL A 448 -9.82 22.39 30.02
N GLN A 449 -8.71 22.19 30.71
CA GLN A 449 -8.25 23.06 31.79
C GLN A 449 -7.00 23.80 31.36
N LEU A 450 -7.07 25.13 31.38
CA LEU A 450 -5.99 25.99 30.97
C LEU A 450 -4.99 26.16 32.09
N THR A 451 -3.72 26.32 31.73
CA THR A 451 -2.68 26.68 32.69
C THR A 451 -2.97 28.05 33.29
N GLN A 452 -2.97 28.11 34.62
CA GLN A 452 -3.21 29.35 35.37
C GLN A 452 -2.00 30.24 35.25
N GLN A 453 -2.12 31.32 34.50
CA GLN A 453 -1.09 32.34 34.29
C GLN A 453 -1.72 33.56 33.61
N THR A 454 -0.92 34.61 33.44
CA THR A 454 -1.33 35.77 32.66
C THR A 454 -0.91 35.60 31.21
N TYR A 455 -1.87 35.72 30.30
CA TYR A 455 -1.67 35.67 28.86
C TYR A 455 -1.63 37.10 28.31
N ASN A 456 -0.49 37.48 27.76
CA ASN A 456 -0.25 38.85 27.30
C ASN A 456 -0.70 39.11 25.89
N THR A 457 -0.91 38.05 25.09
CA THR A 457 -1.38 38.15 23.71
C THR A 457 -2.48 37.12 23.44
N ALA A 458 -3.30 37.39 22.46
CA ALA A 458 -4.31 36.43 22.00
C ALA A 458 -3.66 35.15 21.49
N GLN A 459 -2.50 35.23 20.84
CA GLN A 459 -1.77 34.08 20.35
C GLN A 459 -1.30 33.13 21.45
N GLU A 460 -0.81 33.69 22.57
CA GLU A 460 -0.41 32.89 23.75
C GLU A 460 -1.60 32.07 24.27
N LEU A 461 -2.76 32.72 24.38
CA LEU A 461 -3.98 32.03 24.83
C LEU A 461 -4.47 31.00 23.81
N ALA A 462 -4.44 31.33 22.54
CA ALA A 462 -4.82 30.38 21.46
C ALA A 462 -3.90 29.14 21.45
N ASP A 463 -2.61 29.31 21.61
CA ASP A 463 -1.63 28.22 21.66
C ASP A 463 -1.86 27.32 22.86
N GLU A 464 -2.18 27.86 24.04
CA GLU A 464 -2.51 27.08 25.23
C GLU A 464 -3.80 26.29 25.04
N ILE A 465 -4.84 26.88 24.49
CA ILE A 465 -6.10 26.20 24.22
C ILE A 465 -5.87 25.08 23.20
N GLN A 466 -5.13 25.34 22.12
CA GLN A 466 -4.81 24.33 21.12
C GLN A 466 -4.04 23.15 21.72
N ALA A 467 -3.06 23.42 22.59
CA ALA A 467 -2.29 22.37 23.25
C ALA A 467 -3.17 21.47 24.13
N GLN A 468 -4.09 22.06 24.89
CA GLN A 468 -5.01 21.31 25.73
C GLN A 468 -6.02 20.52 24.92
N LEU A 469 -6.49 21.05 23.79
CA LEU A 469 -7.37 20.32 22.87
C LEU A 469 -6.66 19.14 22.20
N ASN A 470 -5.41 19.31 21.78
CA ASN A 470 -4.61 18.25 21.17
C ASN A 470 -4.34 17.10 22.15
N ALA A 471 -4.26 17.39 23.44
CA ALA A 471 -4.05 16.41 24.50
C ALA A 471 -5.37 15.83 25.06
N ASN A 472 -6.52 16.30 24.60
CA ASN A 472 -7.81 15.86 25.14
C ASN A 472 -8.18 14.47 24.66
N ASN A 473 -8.38 13.53 25.57
CA ASN A 473 -8.66 12.14 25.27
C ASN A 473 -10.02 11.92 24.60
N ALA A 474 -11.05 12.65 25.04
CA ALA A 474 -12.39 12.52 24.45
C ALA A 474 -12.41 13.00 23.01
N LEU A 475 -11.74 14.10 22.71
CA LEU A 475 -11.64 14.62 21.36
C LEU A 475 -10.82 13.69 20.45
N ASN A 476 -9.68 13.18 20.92
CA ASN A 476 -8.84 12.25 20.19
C ASN A 476 -9.59 10.93 19.89
N ALA A 477 -10.33 10.41 20.86
CA ALA A 477 -11.11 9.19 20.71
C ALA A 477 -12.27 9.35 19.70
N SER A 478 -12.80 10.56 19.52
CA SER A 478 -13.88 10.84 18.57
C SER A 478 -13.42 10.87 17.10
N GLY A 479 -12.12 10.96 16.86
CA GLY A 479 -11.56 11.17 15.51
C GLY A 479 -11.78 12.58 14.96
N SER A 480 -12.32 13.49 15.77
CA SER A 480 -12.52 14.88 15.41
C SER A 480 -11.40 15.76 15.97
N GLY A 481 -11.25 16.94 15.42
CA GLY A 481 -10.30 17.94 15.87
C GLY A 481 -10.90 19.33 15.96
N VAL A 482 -10.24 20.23 16.67
CA VAL A 482 -10.60 21.65 16.73
C VAL A 482 -9.35 22.46 16.47
N GLN A 483 -9.41 23.35 15.49
CA GLN A 483 -8.34 24.31 15.20
C GLN A 483 -8.67 25.63 15.87
N VAL A 484 -7.75 26.13 16.68
CA VAL A 484 -7.86 27.44 17.36
C VAL A 484 -7.04 28.45 16.59
N GLY A 485 -7.66 29.56 16.23
CA GLY A 485 -7.02 30.65 15.50
C GLY A 485 -7.41 32.00 16.06
N ILE A 486 -6.91 33.05 15.39
CA ILE A 486 -7.22 34.43 15.73
C ILE A 486 -7.81 35.10 14.49
N GLY A 487 -9.00 35.67 14.63
CA GLY A 487 -9.66 36.42 13.58
C GLY A 487 -9.06 37.80 13.37
N SER A 488 -9.51 38.48 12.31
CA SER A 488 -9.03 39.78 11.91
C SER A 488 -9.28 40.89 12.97
N GLY A 489 -10.27 40.71 13.83
CA GLY A 489 -10.59 41.62 14.94
C GLY A 489 -9.90 41.27 16.28
N GLY A 490 -8.97 40.31 16.29
CA GLY A 490 -8.29 39.85 17.50
C GLY A 490 -9.10 38.83 18.33
N GLU A 491 -10.23 38.39 17.87
CA GLU A 491 -11.06 37.38 18.51
C GLU A 491 -10.47 35.96 18.33
N LEU A 492 -10.71 35.10 19.31
CA LEU A 492 -10.40 33.67 19.15
C LEU A 492 -11.42 33.02 18.24
N THR A 493 -10.95 32.16 17.35
CA THR A 493 -11.77 31.38 16.44
C THR A 493 -11.54 29.89 16.66
N PHE A 494 -12.62 29.11 16.57
CA PHE A 494 -12.61 27.66 16.74
C PHE A 494 -13.27 27.03 15.51
N THR A 495 -12.57 26.14 14.85
CA THR A 495 -13.07 25.47 13.66
C THR A 495 -12.95 23.96 13.84
N SER A 496 -14.03 23.21 13.65
CA SER A 496 -14.02 21.76 13.72
C SER A 496 -13.51 21.12 12.44
N SER A 497 -12.92 19.96 12.59
CA SER A 497 -12.47 19.14 11.46
C SER A 497 -13.11 17.75 11.49
#